data_1fd7730286ebbf43afa085755a373e6b
#
_entry.id   1fd7730286ebbf43afa085755a373e6b
#
_cell.length_a   1.000
_cell.length_b   1.000
_cell.length_c   1.000
_cell.angle_alpha   90.00
_cell.angle_beta   90.00
_cell.angle_gamma   90.00
#
_symmetry.space_group_name_H-M   'P 1'
#
loop_
_entity.id
_entity.type
_entity.pdbx_description
1 polymer ?
#
loop_
_entity_poly.entity_id
_entity_poly.type
_entity_poly.pdbx_seq_one_letter_code
_entity_poly.pdbx_strand_id
1 'polypeptide(L)'
;QELPVFRVMPNTAIALQESLTCISSNKSAAPHKVYVNEMFNKLGKTIEIGEELMAAATVLASCGIAYALRYIRAAMQGGIEIGFSAEMAQFITAQTVKGAAELVLQGGNHPEREIDKVTTPMGITITGLNEMEHKGFSSSLIQGVMASYKKIEMTKK
;
A
#
# COMPACT_ATOMS: atom_id res chain seq x y z
N GLN A 1 -24.68 19.96 22.50
CA GLN A 1 -23.57 20.15 21.57
C GLN A 1 -23.03 18.77 21.18
N GLU A 2 -22.90 18.49 19.90
CA GLU A 2 -22.33 17.24 19.41
C GLU A 2 -20.81 17.28 19.66
N LEU A 3 -20.25 16.22 20.24
CA LEU A 3 -18.82 16.13 20.51
C LEU A 3 -18.01 15.97 19.21
N PRO A 4 -16.81 16.57 19.10
CA PRO A 4 -15.89 16.32 17.99
C PRO A 4 -15.38 14.88 18.06
N VAL A 5 -15.60 14.14 16.99
CA VAL A 5 -15.20 12.72 16.88
C VAL A 5 -14.34 12.53 15.64
N PHE A 6 -13.19 11.87 15.81
CA PHE A 6 -12.29 11.44 14.75
C PHE A 6 -12.18 9.91 14.77
N ARG A 7 -12.37 9.31 13.63
CA ARG A 7 -12.05 7.91 13.39
C ARG A 7 -10.75 7.84 12.60
N VAL A 8 -9.77 7.12 13.14
CA VAL A 8 -8.40 7.13 12.64
C VAL A 8 -7.96 5.70 12.35
N MET A 9 -7.43 5.46 11.17
CA MET A 9 -6.94 4.16 10.72
C MET A 9 -5.49 4.27 10.24
N PRO A 10 -4.50 4.11 11.13
CA PRO A 10 -3.09 3.97 10.76
C PRO A 10 -2.77 2.54 10.30
N ASN A 11 -1.53 2.32 9.88
CA ASN A 11 -0.98 0.98 9.64
C ASN A 11 0.30 0.74 10.48
N THR A 12 0.84 -0.47 10.41
CA THR A 12 1.99 -0.88 11.25
C THR A 12 3.29 -0.13 10.94
N ALA A 13 3.40 0.53 9.77
CA ALA A 13 4.57 1.36 9.44
C ALA A 13 4.66 2.64 10.30
N ILE A 14 3.65 2.90 11.15
CA ILE A 14 3.67 3.99 12.14
C ILE A 14 4.88 3.90 13.08
N ALA A 15 5.36 2.71 13.37
CA ALA A 15 6.56 2.48 14.17
C ALA A 15 7.84 3.08 13.56
N LEU A 16 7.81 3.32 12.25
CA LEU A 16 8.93 3.88 11.48
C LEU A 16 8.61 5.30 10.96
N GLN A 17 7.49 5.91 11.40
CA GLN A 17 6.99 7.19 10.92
C GLN A 17 6.68 7.22 9.41
N GLU A 18 6.28 6.07 8.87
CA GLU A 18 5.93 5.86 7.45
C GLU A 18 4.49 5.34 7.30
N SER A 19 3.63 5.60 8.28
CA SER A 19 2.21 5.21 8.17
C SER A 19 1.49 6.05 7.12
N LEU A 20 0.58 5.43 6.39
CA LEU A 20 -0.57 6.17 5.85
C LEU A 20 -1.72 6.06 6.87
N THR A 21 -2.15 7.20 7.40
CA THR A 21 -3.25 7.28 8.35
C THR A 21 -4.49 7.87 7.68
N CYS A 22 -5.53 7.07 7.51
CA CYS A 22 -6.82 7.54 7.01
C CYS A 22 -7.65 8.10 8.16
N ILE A 23 -8.24 9.28 7.98
CA ILE A 23 -8.99 10.00 9.01
C ILE A 23 -10.39 10.35 8.47
N SER A 24 -11.42 9.98 9.22
CA SER A 24 -12.78 10.46 9.04
C SER A 24 -13.24 11.22 10.29
N SER A 25 -14.12 12.19 10.13
CA SER A 25 -14.56 13.01 11.24
C SER A 25 -15.99 13.52 11.05
N ASN A 26 -16.69 13.77 12.17
CA ASN A 26 -17.99 14.41 12.14
C ASN A 26 -17.88 15.95 11.95
N LYS A 27 -19.02 16.62 11.74
CA LYS A 27 -19.06 18.07 11.49
C LYS A 27 -18.49 18.89 12.65
N SER A 28 -18.73 18.45 13.88
CA SER A 28 -18.26 19.13 15.11
C SER A 28 -16.73 19.10 15.26
N ALA A 29 -16.06 18.21 14.54
CA ALA A 29 -14.60 18.07 14.57
C ALA A 29 -13.86 19.14 13.74
N ALA A 30 -14.56 19.91 12.89
CA ALA A 30 -13.95 20.86 11.97
C ALA A 30 -12.89 21.79 12.59
N PRO A 31 -13.10 22.39 13.79
CA PRO A 31 -12.09 23.25 14.42
C PRO A 31 -10.81 22.53 14.85
N HIS A 32 -10.85 21.20 14.99
CA HIS A 32 -9.74 20.39 15.50
C HIS A 32 -8.99 19.62 14.41
N LYS A 33 -9.44 19.67 13.16
CA LYS A 33 -8.87 18.90 12.04
C LYS A 33 -7.39 19.17 11.82
N VAL A 34 -6.99 20.43 11.82
CA VAL A 34 -5.59 20.83 11.61
C VAL A 34 -4.70 20.18 12.67
N TYR A 35 -5.08 20.29 13.94
CA TYR A 35 -4.32 19.72 15.04
C TYR A 35 -4.18 18.18 14.91
N VAL A 36 -5.28 17.48 14.61
CA VAL A 36 -5.26 16.02 14.48
C VAL A 36 -4.40 15.59 13.27
N ASN A 37 -4.53 16.27 12.14
CA ASN A 37 -3.71 15.99 10.96
C ASN A 37 -2.21 16.23 11.22
N GLU A 38 -1.86 17.34 11.86
CA GLU A 38 -0.46 17.64 12.23
C GLU A 38 0.12 16.60 13.18
N MET A 39 -0.67 16.13 14.14
CA MET A 39 -0.24 15.08 15.08
C MET A 39 0.09 13.78 14.35
N PHE A 40 -0.79 13.31 13.44
CA PHE A 40 -0.56 12.08 12.70
C PHE A 40 0.46 12.22 11.56
N ASN A 41 0.63 13.41 10.99
CA ASN A 41 1.68 13.70 10.00
C ASN A 41 3.11 13.59 10.57
N LYS A 42 3.27 13.61 11.89
CA LYS A 42 4.55 13.28 12.52
C LYS A 42 4.87 11.79 12.51
N LEU A 43 3.86 10.96 12.24
CA LEU A 43 3.96 9.50 12.23
C LEU A 43 3.83 8.90 10.81
N GLY A 44 3.89 9.76 9.80
CA GLY A 44 3.78 9.39 8.38
C GLY A 44 3.00 10.41 7.58
N LYS A 45 2.06 9.96 6.77
CA LYS A 45 1.16 10.80 5.97
C LYS A 45 -0.29 10.62 6.41
N THR A 46 -1.09 11.65 6.28
CA THR A 46 -2.54 11.59 6.55
C THR A 46 -3.34 11.81 5.28
N ILE A 47 -4.53 11.23 5.23
CA ILE A 47 -5.54 11.52 4.22
C ILE A 47 -6.92 11.58 4.89
N GLU A 48 -7.65 12.66 4.63
CA GLU A 48 -9.06 12.75 5.05
C GLU A 48 -9.95 12.03 4.04
N ILE A 49 -10.85 11.20 4.55
CA ILE A 49 -11.81 10.43 3.75
C ILE A 49 -13.21 10.50 4.37
N GLY A 50 -14.23 10.23 3.57
CA GLY A 50 -15.58 10.01 4.10
C GLY A 50 -15.67 8.75 4.94
N GLU A 51 -16.58 8.72 5.90
CA GLU A 51 -16.80 7.56 6.79
C GLU A 51 -17.17 6.29 6.00
N GLU A 52 -17.88 6.42 4.91
CA GLU A 52 -18.27 5.34 4.00
C GLU A 52 -17.07 4.63 3.37
N LEU A 53 -15.92 5.31 3.24
CA LEU A 53 -14.69 4.77 2.68
C LEU A 53 -13.77 4.08 3.71
N MET A 54 -14.09 4.15 5.01
CA MET A 54 -13.23 3.60 6.07
C MET A 54 -12.96 2.10 5.93
N ALA A 55 -13.95 1.33 5.49
CA ALA A 55 -13.77 -0.10 5.24
C ALA A 55 -12.80 -0.36 4.08
N ALA A 56 -12.95 0.37 2.98
CA ALA A 56 -12.03 0.28 1.84
C ALA A 56 -10.63 0.74 2.21
N ALA A 57 -10.50 1.83 2.96
CA ALA A 57 -9.23 2.32 3.48
C ALA A 57 -8.53 1.31 4.38
N THR A 58 -9.28 0.60 5.24
CA THR A 58 -8.73 -0.49 6.07
C THR A 58 -8.08 -1.56 5.21
N VAL A 59 -8.73 -1.98 4.12
CA VAL A 59 -8.17 -3.00 3.23
C VAL A 59 -6.95 -2.48 2.49
N LEU A 60 -7.02 -1.28 1.92
CA LEU A 60 -5.96 -0.78 1.06
C LEU A 60 -4.74 -0.29 1.85
N ALA A 61 -4.96 0.45 2.94
CA ALA A 61 -3.89 1.07 3.71
C ALA A 61 -3.35 0.16 4.84
N SER A 62 -4.22 -0.57 5.54
CA SER A 62 -3.80 -1.43 6.65
C SER A 62 -3.47 -2.85 6.19
N CYS A 63 -4.40 -3.56 5.54
CA CYS A 63 -4.11 -4.89 5.00
C CYS A 63 -3.08 -4.83 3.86
N GLY A 64 -3.03 -3.73 3.11
CA GLY A 64 -2.08 -3.49 2.02
C GLY A 64 -0.62 -3.72 2.41
N ILE A 65 -0.25 -3.42 3.65
CA ILE A 65 1.10 -3.73 4.19
C ILE A 65 1.41 -5.23 4.06
N ALA A 66 0.45 -6.09 4.41
CA ALA A 66 0.65 -7.54 4.31
C ALA A 66 0.77 -8.00 2.85
N TYR A 67 0.04 -7.37 1.93
CA TYR A 67 0.14 -7.69 0.50
C TYR A 67 1.49 -7.27 -0.09
N ALA A 68 1.97 -6.09 0.27
CA ALA A 68 3.31 -5.63 -0.12
C ALA A 68 4.41 -6.54 0.46
N LEU A 69 4.31 -6.92 1.73
CA LEU A 69 5.23 -7.86 2.36
C LEU A 69 5.17 -9.26 1.70
N ARG A 70 4.01 -9.72 1.23
CA ARG A 70 3.87 -10.98 0.49
C ARG A 70 4.57 -10.90 -0.86
N TYR A 71 4.47 -9.77 -1.57
CA TYR A 71 5.24 -9.52 -2.79
C TYR A 71 6.75 -9.57 -2.49
N ILE A 72 7.21 -8.81 -1.48
CA ILE A 72 8.62 -8.79 -1.08
C ILE A 72 9.11 -10.21 -0.79
N ARG A 73 8.33 -11.00 -0.03
CA ARG A 73 8.70 -12.38 0.30
C ARG A 73 8.82 -13.26 -0.94
N ALA A 74 7.90 -13.16 -1.89
CA ALA A 74 7.95 -13.94 -3.13
C ALA A 74 9.16 -13.53 -3.99
N ALA A 75 9.42 -12.23 -4.13
CA ALA A 75 10.59 -11.75 -4.87
C ALA A 75 11.91 -12.15 -4.22
N MET A 76 11.99 -12.18 -2.87
CA MET A 76 13.13 -12.74 -2.15
C MET A 76 13.37 -14.21 -2.48
N GLN A 77 12.30 -15.02 -2.54
CA GLN A 77 12.41 -16.45 -2.88
C GLN A 77 12.95 -16.61 -4.31
N GLY A 78 12.44 -15.83 -5.27
CA GLY A 78 12.99 -15.78 -6.63
C GLY A 78 14.46 -15.34 -6.65
N GLY A 79 14.83 -14.35 -5.83
CA GLY A 79 16.21 -13.88 -5.69
C GLY A 79 17.15 -14.99 -5.20
N ILE A 80 16.71 -15.80 -4.24
CA ILE A 80 17.48 -16.98 -3.77
C ILE A 80 17.62 -18.02 -4.88
N GLU A 81 16.57 -18.30 -5.61
CA GLU A 81 16.58 -19.27 -6.71
C GLU A 81 17.57 -18.90 -7.82
N ILE A 82 17.76 -17.60 -8.09
CA ILE A 82 18.74 -17.09 -9.07
C ILE A 82 20.15 -16.85 -8.49
N GLY A 83 20.40 -17.21 -7.21
CA GLY A 83 21.74 -17.30 -6.64
C GLY A 83 22.12 -16.28 -5.58
N PHE A 84 21.22 -15.39 -5.13
CA PHE A 84 21.51 -14.48 -4.01
C PHE A 84 21.38 -15.21 -2.65
N SER A 85 22.17 -14.78 -1.66
CA SER A 85 21.90 -15.16 -0.28
C SER A 85 20.54 -14.58 0.19
N ALA A 86 19.92 -15.21 1.19
CA ALA A 86 18.63 -14.73 1.71
C ALA A 86 18.68 -13.28 2.20
N GLU A 87 19.78 -12.89 2.85
CA GLU A 87 19.99 -11.53 3.35
C GLU A 87 20.11 -10.52 2.19
N MET A 88 20.91 -10.84 1.17
CA MET A 88 21.06 -9.99 -0.01
C MET A 88 19.74 -9.86 -0.78
N ALA A 89 19.02 -10.97 -0.99
CA ALA A 89 17.73 -10.98 -1.67
C ALA A 89 16.70 -10.11 -0.92
N GLN A 90 16.68 -10.16 0.41
CA GLN A 90 15.83 -9.31 1.24
C GLN A 90 16.16 -7.83 1.05
N PHE A 91 17.42 -7.45 1.20
CA PHE A 91 17.85 -6.06 1.07
C PHE A 91 17.55 -5.49 -0.32
N ILE A 92 17.95 -6.21 -1.36
CA ILE A 92 17.75 -5.79 -2.76
C ILE A 92 16.25 -5.60 -3.04
N THR A 93 15.43 -6.59 -2.69
CA THR A 93 13.98 -6.51 -2.95
C THR A 93 13.31 -5.37 -2.19
N ALA A 94 13.59 -5.24 -0.89
CA ALA A 94 13.00 -4.17 -0.08
C ALA A 94 13.37 -2.79 -0.60
N GLN A 95 14.64 -2.56 -0.95
CA GLN A 95 15.10 -1.28 -1.49
C GLN A 95 14.50 -1.00 -2.87
N THR A 96 14.35 -2.01 -3.71
CA THR A 96 13.72 -1.88 -5.04
C THR A 96 12.25 -1.49 -4.92
N VAL A 97 11.50 -2.15 -4.01
CA VAL A 97 10.08 -1.82 -3.76
C VAL A 97 9.93 -0.41 -3.22
N LYS A 98 10.81 0.01 -2.30
CA LYS A 98 10.84 1.39 -1.81
C LYS A 98 11.05 2.37 -2.97
N GLY A 99 12.02 2.12 -3.84
CA GLY A 99 12.28 2.96 -5.01
C GLY A 99 11.08 3.05 -5.95
N ALA A 100 10.42 1.93 -6.23
CA ALA A 100 9.21 1.90 -7.06
C ALA A 100 8.05 2.71 -6.46
N ALA A 101 7.85 2.62 -5.14
CA ALA A 101 6.85 3.43 -4.45
C ALA A 101 7.17 4.93 -4.54
N GLU A 102 8.44 5.32 -4.35
CA GLU A 102 8.87 6.71 -4.45
C GLU A 102 8.71 7.29 -5.86
N LEU A 103 8.94 6.50 -6.92
CA LEU A 103 8.70 6.94 -8.30
C LEU A 103 7.24 7.35 -8.53
N VAL A 104 6.29 6.64 -7.92
CA VAL A 104 4.86 6.99 -8.00
C VAL A 104 4.51 8.16 -7.10
N LEU A 105 4.98 8.17 -5.86
CA LEU A 105 4.64 9.19 -4.86
C LEU A 105 5.23 10.57 -5.21
N GLN A 106 6.46 10.62 -5.68
CA GLN A 106 7.15 11.87 -5.99
C GLN A 106 7.00 12.26 -7.46
N GLY A 107 7.02 11.28 -8.36
CA GLY A 107 6.90 11.52 -9.80
C GLY A 107 5.48 11.83 -10.29
N GLY A 108 4.45 11.42 -9.53
CA GLY A 108 3.04 11.65 -9.85
C GLY A 108 2.56 10.93 -11.12
N ASN A 109 3.38 10.07 -11.71
CA ASN A 109 3.00 9.32 -12.90
C ASN A 109 2.17 8.09 -12.55
N HIS A 110 1.34 7.66 -13.49
CA HIS A 110 0.66 6.39 -13.39
C HIS A 110 1.67 5.22 -13.36
N PRO A 111 1.48 4.16 -12.53
CA PRO A 111 2.40 3.03 -12.44
C PRO A 111 2.79 2.41 -13.78
N GLU A 112 1.85 2.26 -14.71
CA GLU A 112 2.13 1.73 -16.05
C GLU A 112 3.18 2.57 -16.81
N ARG A 113 3.15 3.90 -16.64
CA ARG A 113 4.14 4.77 -17.27
C ARG A 113 5.55 4.55 -16.71
N GLU A 114 5.65 4.23 -15.43
CA GLU A 114 6.95 3.88 -14.82
C GLU A 114 7.42 2.48 -15.25
N ILE A 115 6.49 1.54 -15.44
CA ILE A 115 6.76 0.22 -16.01
C ILE A 115 7.29 0.33 -17.45
N ASP A 116 6.65 1.16 -18.29
CA ASP A 116 7.08 1.37 -19.68
C ASP A 116 8.52 1.87 -19.79
N LYS A 117 8.98 2.69 -18.85
CA LYS A 117 10.37 3.20 -18.85
C LYS A 117 11.42 2.11 -18.64
N VAL A 118 11.06 1.01 -18.01
CA VAL A 118 11.97 -0.11 -17.72
C VAL A 118 11.73 -1.33 -18.58
N THR A 119 10.78 -1.24 -19.53
CA THR A 119 10.48 -2.29 -20.50
C THR A 119 10.99 -1.90 -21.89
N THR A 120 11.78 -2.78 -22.48
CA THR A 120 12.35 -2.57 -23.83
C THR A 120 11.95 -3.71 -24.74
N PRO A 121 11.94 -3.51 -26.09
CA PRO A 121 11.69 -4.58 -27.03
C PRO A 121 12.62 -5.78 -26.78
N MET A 122 12.07 -6.98 -26.68
CA MET A 122 12.80 -8.23 -26.36
C MET A 122 13.54 -8.18 -25.00
N GLY A 123 13.15 -7.26 -24.10
CA GLY A 123 13.82 -7.05 -22.83
C GLY A 123 13.50 -8.13 -21.78
N ILE A 124 14.38 -8.25 -20.80
CA ILE A 124 14.23 -9.20 -19.68
C ILE A 124 13.01 -8.86 -18.84
N THR A 125 12.76 -7.58 -18.59
CA THR A 125 11.65 -7.09 -17.76
C THR A 125 10.30 -7.48 -18.35
N ILE A 126 10.06 -7.22 -19.63
CA ILE A 126 8.77 -7.54 -20.24
C ILE A 126 8.50 -9.05 -20.28
N THR A 127 9.54 -9.87 -20.45
CA THR A 127 9.40 -11.33 -20.37
C THR A 127 8.92 -11.78 -18.99
N GLY A 128 9.51 -11.24 -17.92
CA GLY A 128 9.11 -11.54 -16.55
C GLY A 128 7.69 -11.05 -16.21
N LEU A 129 7.34 -9.83 -16.65
CA LEU A 129 5.99 -9.26 -16.45
C LEU A 129 4.92 -10.13 -17.11
N ASN A 130 5.14 -10.52 -18.39
CA ASN A 130 4.18 -11.36 -19.10
C ASN A 130 4.01 -12.72 -18.43
N GLU A 131 5.09 -13.36 -17.95
CA GLU A 131 4.97 -14.63 -17.23
C GLU A 131 4.20 -14.48 -15.93
N MET A 132 4.42 -13.41 -15.15
CA MET A 132 3.65 -13.14 -13.95
C MET A 132 2.16 -12.94 -14.27
N GLU A 133 1.81 -12.20 -15.33
CA GLU A 133 0.43 -11.98 -15.73
C GLU A 133 -0.23 -13.28 -16.25
N HIS A 134 0.46 -14.12 -17.00
CA HIS A 134 -0.02 -15.45 -17.39
C HIS A 134 -0.36 -16.32 -16.17
N LYS A 135 0.33 -16.15 -15.03
CA LYS A 135 0.02 -16.82 -13.77
C LYS A 135 -1.02 -16.09 -12.92
N GLY A 136 -1.58 -14.99 -13.42
CA GLY A 136 -2.68 -14.26 -12.79
C GLY A 136 -2.25 -13.35 -11.65
N PHE A 137 -1.07 -12.76 -11.68
CA PHE A 137 -0.53 -11.90 -10.63
C PHE A 137 -1.48 -10.76 -10.26
N SER A 138 -1.86 -9.93 -11.21
CA SER A 138 -2.79 -8.81 -10.98
C SER A 138 -4.17 -9.29 -10.51
N SER A 139 -4.71 -10.32 -11.15
CA SER A 139 -6.00 -10.90 -10.77
C SER A 139 -6.00 -11.42 -9.33
N SER A 140 -4.95 -12.12 -8.93
CA SER A 140 -4.81 -12.66 -7.56
C SER A 140 -4.80 -11.55 -6.51
N LEU A 141 -4.05 -10.47 -6.75
CA LEU A 141 -3.99 -9.33 -5.84
C LEU A 141 -5.35 -8.62 -5.73
N ILE A 142 -6.01 -8.34 -6.88
CA ILE A 142 -7.33 -7.71 -6.90
C ILE A 142 -8.35 -8.55 -6.15
N GLN A 143 -8.38 -9.85 -6.36
CA GLN A 143 -9.29 -10.75 -5.66
C GLN A 143 -9.01 -10.82 -4.16
N GLY A 144 -7.76 -10.79 -3.74
CA GLY A 144 -7.37 -10.72 -2.33
C GLY A 144 -7.90 -9.45 -1.65
N VAL A 145 -7.76 -8.29 -2.31
CA VAL A 145 -8.32 -7.00 -1.85
C VAL A 145 -9.84 -7.10 -1.72
N MET A 146 -10.53 -7.61 -2.75
CA MET A 146 -11.98 -7.76 -2.75
C MET A 146 -12.49 -8.74 -1.69
N ALA A 147 -11.80 -9.85 -1.47
CA ALA A 147 -12.14 -10.82 -0.43
C ALA A 147 -12.04 -10.20 0.98
N SER A 148 -10.99 -9.43 1.25
CA SER A 148 -10.82 -8.71 2.51
C SER A 148 -11.91 -7.65 2.71
N TYR A 149 -12.27 -6.92 1.68
CA TYR A 149 -13.36 -5.94 1.74
C TYR A 149 -14.71 -6.61 2.06
N LYS A 150 -15.06 -7.69 1.36
CA LYS A 150 -16.27 -8.46 1.63
C LYS A 150 -16.32 -8.99 3.07
N LYS A 151 -15.18 -9.42 3.61
CA LYS A 151 -15.12 -9.90 5.00
C LYS A 151 -15.46 -8.80 6.00
N ILE A 152 -14.96 -7.56 5.80
CA ILE A 152 -15.30 -6.42 6.65
C ILE A 152 -16.79 -6.10 6.57
N GLU A 153 -17.38 -6.07 5.38
CA GLU A 153 -18.81 -5.80 5.20
C GLU A 153 -19.70 -6.84 5.89
N MET A 154 -19.27 -8.10 5.91
CA MET A 154 -19.99 -9.18 6.62
C MET A 154 -19.95 -9.02 8.15
N THR A 155 -18.92 -8.38 8.70
CA THR A 155 -18.77 -8.18 10.16
C THR A 155 -19.48 -6.94 10.68
N LYS A 156 -20.02 -6.09 9.81
CA LYS A 156 -20.84 -4.91 10.18
C LYS A 156 -22.30 -5.27 10.49
N LYS A 157 -22.72 -6.52 10.27
CA LYS A 157 -24.03 -7.06 10.60
C LYS A 157 -24.05 -7.61 12.03
#